data_7f44193c1a0ce8401f5a4812d5d74a80
#
_entry.id   7f44193c1a0ce8401f5a4812d5d74a80
#
_cell.length_a   1.000
_cell.length_b   1.000
_cell.length_c   1.000
_cell.angle_alpha   90.00
_cell.angle_beta   90.00
_cell.angle_gamma   90.00
#
_symmetry.space_group_name_H-M   'P 1'
#
loop_
_entity.id
_entity.type
_entity.pdbx_description
1 polymer ?
#
loop_
_entity_poly.entity_id
_entity_poly.type
_entity_poly.pdbx_seq_one_letter_code
_entity_poly.pdbx_strand_id
1 'polypeptide(L)'
;MKTGLPSRWAMVMLSMTLVACGESPLPNTTSVSAPTVQALKDAPVMSIALQEVVDTYVLGGTRTDLQRETMTAKLIGSVVVWRFKVYDIAKEDGRYRVVSDLMNGSQPEAVGKLTVVAFVTPNDEQDIQTLLKLTTGSEITVRGKVDGITLRTAIVLSPAELIH
;
A
#
# COMPACT_ATOMS: atom_id res chain seq x y z
N MET A 1 -12.71 39.97 69.85
CA MET A 1 -13.05 41.42 69.63
C MET A 1 -13.36 41.60 68.15
N LYS A 2 -14.58 42.11 67.90
CA LYS A 2 -15.07 42.91 66.75
C LYS A 2 -14.88 42.30 65.34
N THR A 3 -15.91 41.75 64.72
CA THR A 3 -17.06 42.37 64.00
C THR A 3 -16.72 42.94 62.65
N GLY A 4 -17.46 42.46 61.65
CA GLY A 4 -17.66 43.19 60.41
C GLY A 4 -18.12 42.35 59.21
N LEU A 5 -19.46 42.03 59.15
CA LEU A 5 -20.22 41.85 57.90
C LEU A 5 -20.72 43.25 57.50
N PRO A 6 -21.41 43.45 56.34
CA PRO A 6 -21.62 42.77 55.07
C PRO A 6 -21.55 43.73 53.86
N SER A 7 -21.66 43.23 52.63
CA SER A 7 -22.32 43.99 51.52
C SER A 7 -22.40 43.01 50.29
N ARG A 8 -23.55 42.45 49.90
CA ARG A 8 -24.70 42.90 49.07
C ARG A 8 -24.29 43.57 47.77
N TRP A 9 -24.97 43.16 46.76
CA TRP A 9 -25.13 43.68 45.38
C TRP A 9 -24.26 42.93 44.38
N ALA A 10 -24.73 42.50 43.17
CA ALA A 10 -25.98 42.68 42.45
C ALA A 10 -26.11 41.57 41.42
N MET A 11 -27.34 41.14 41.25
CA MET A 11 -27.76 40.18 40.20
C MET A 11 -27.82 40.95 38.87
N VAL A 12 -26.93 40.61 37.93
CA VAL A 12 -27.04 41.06 36.53
C VAL A 12 -27.39 39.86 35.71
N MET A 13 -28.66 39.80 35.33
CA MET A 13 -29.20 38.94 34.29
C MET A 13 -28.64 39.38 32.95
N LEU A 14 -27.68 38.62 32.41
CA LEU A 14 -27.24 38.81 31.03
C LEU A 14 -27.90 37.75 30.16
N SER A 15 -28.90 38.18 29.41
CA SER A 15 -29.57 37.38 28.38
C SER A 15 -28.59 37.06 27.26
N MET A 16 -28.12 35.84 27.20
CA MET A 16 -27.35 35.33 26.03
C MET A 16 -28.32 34.94 24.93
N THR A 17 -28.38 35.73 23.90
CA THR A 17 -28.96 35.37 22.60
C THR A 17 -28.14 34.23 21.99
N LEU A 18 -28.76 33.08 21.79
CA LEU A 18 -28.27 31.97 21.00
C LEU A 18 -28.16 32.41 19.53
N VAL A 19 -26.95 32.71 19.11
CA VAL A 19 -26.64 32.78 17.66
C VAL A 19 -26.48 31.33 17.20
N ALA A 20 -27.45 30.88 16.43
CA ALA A 20 -27.37 29.65 15.68
C ALA A 20 -26.24 29.78 14.66
N CYS A 21 -25.07 29.19 14.97
CA CYS A 21 -24.04 28.95 13.98
C CYS A 21 -24.56 27.90 12.99
N GLY A 22 -24.80 28.34 11.76
CA GLY A 22 -25.09 27.44 10.65
C GLY A 22 -23.93 26.48 10.45
N GLU A 23 -24.21 25.18 10.51
CA GLU A 23 -23.32 24.13 10.09
C GLU A 23 -23.03 24.31 8.60
N SER A 24 -21.84 24.77 8.30
CA SER A 24 -21.32 24.66 6.93
C SER A 24 -21.17 23.17 6.61
N PRO A 25 -21.74 22.68 5.50
CA PRO A 25 -21.52 21.30 5.11
C PRO A 25 -20.01 21.12 4.85
N LEU A 26 -19.39 20.23 5.63
CA LEU A 26 -18.03 19.77 5.39
C LEU A 26 -17.95 19.27 3.93
N PRO A 27 -16.90 19.63 3.18
CA PRO A 27 -16.73 19.08 1.86
C PRO A 27 -16.69 17.56 1.99
N ASN A 28 -17.57 16.88 1.24
CA ASN A 28 -17.54 15.43 1.07
C ASN A 28 -16.12 15.03 0.73
N THR A 29 -15.41 14.51 1.72
CA THR A 29 -14.18 13.78 1.50
C THR A 29 -14.60 12.56 0.69
N THR A 30 -14.44 12.62 -0.62
CA THR A 30 -14.57 11.47 -1.49
C THR A 30 -13.56 10.46 -0.96
N SER A 31 -14.04 9.50 -0.17
CA SER A 31 -13.25 8.34 0.23
C SER A 31 -12.86 7.67 -1.09
N VAL A 32 -11.61 7.83 -1.49
CA VAL A 32 -11.03 7.03 -2.57
C VAL A 32 -11.09 5.60 -2.05
N SER A 33 -12.15 4.88 -2.43
CA SER A 33 -12.30 3.48 -2.10
C SER A 33 -11.04 2.77 -2.58
N ALA A 34 -10.33 2.14 -1.65
CA ALA A 34 -9.21 1.29 -2.02
C ALA A 34 -9.67 0.32 -3.12
N PRO A 35 -8.91 0.16 -4.21
CA PRO A 35 -9.33 -0.70 -5.30
C PRO A 35 -9.61 -2.10 -4.75
N THR A 36 -10.84 -2.55 -4.95
CA THR A 36 -11.28 -3.86 -4.48
C THR A 36 -10.60 -4.95 -5.30
N VAL A 37 -10.44 -6.14 -4.73
CA VAL A 37 -9.91 -7.33 -5.44
C VAL A 37 -10.72 -7.62 -6.71
N GLN A 38 -12.02 -7.32 -6.72
CA GLN A 38 -12.86 -7.48 -7.91
C GLN A 38 -12.40 -6.58 -9.07
N ALA A 39 -12.10 -5.30 -8.79
CA ALA A 39 -11.56 -4.39 -9.80
C ALA A 39 -10.20 -4.86 -10.34
N LEU A 40 -9.43 -5.60 -9.52
CA LEU A 40 -8.17 -6.19 -9.93
C LEU A 40 -8.37 -7.30 -10.97
N LYS A 41 -9.41 -8.14 -10.82
CA LYS A 41 -9.73 -9.25 -11.74
C LYS A 41 -10.11 -8.76 -13.12
N ASP A 42 -10.82 -7.65 -13.21
CA ASP A 42 -11.34 -7.10 -14.45
C ASP A 42 -10.33 -6.19 -15.17
N ALA A 43 -9.26 -5.79 -14.49
CA ALA A 43 -8.26 -4.88 -15.06
C ALA A 43 -7.35 -5.59 -16.07
N PRO A 44 -6.96 -4.90 -17.16
CA PRO A 44 -6.00 -5.44 -18.12
C PRO A 44 -4.64 -5.68 -17.45
N VAL A 45 -4.07 -6.85 -17.69
CA VAL A 45 -2.75 -7.22 -17.17
C VAL A 45 -1.67 -6.67 -18.10
N MET A 46 -0.73 -5.93 -17.52
CA MET A 46 0.49 -5.53 -18.24
C MET A 46 1.42 -6.73 -18.38
N SER A 47 1.75 -7.07 -19.64
CA SER A 47 2.73 -8.11 -19.94
C SER A 47 4.15 -7.56 -19.82
N ILE A 48 4.70 -7.62 -18.61
CA ILE A 48 6.10 -7.28 -18.33
C ILE A 48 6.70 -8.33 -17.41
N ALA A 49 7.88 -8.81 -17.78
CA ALA A 49 8.58 -9.80 -16.98
C ALA A 49 9.15 -9.15 -15.69
N LEU A 50 9.00 -9.84 -14.55
CA LEU A 50 9.55 -9.35 -13.29
C LEU A 50 11.07 -9.11 -13.39
N GLN A 51 11.81 -9.98 -14.09
CA GLN A 51 13.25 -9.81 -14.30
C GLN A 51 13.61 -8.54 -15.06
N GLU A 52 12.82 -8.15 -16.05
CA GLU A 52 13.02 -6.88 -16.80
C GLU A 52 12.89 -5.67 -15.86
N VAL A 53 11.94 -5.74 -14.94
CA VAL A 53 11.75 -4.71 -13.91
C VAL A 53 12.94 -4.69 -12.94
N VAL A 54 13.38 -5.86 -12.46
CA VAL A 54 14.58 -5.98 -11.62
C VAL A 54 15.79 -5.34 -12.31
N ASP A 55 16.06 -5.69 -13.56
CA ASP A 55 17.18 -5.18 -14.34
C ASP A 55 17.13 -3.66 -14.59
N THR A 56 15.92 -3.10 -14.51
CA THR A 56 15.73 -1.66 -14.67
C THR A 56 16.10 -0.88 -13.40
N TYR A 57 15.84 -1.45 -12.22
CA TYR A 57 16.00 -0.71 -10.95
C TYR A 57 17.30 -1.01 -10.21
N VAL A 58 17.93 -2.17 -10.40
CA VAL A 58 19.21 -2.47 -9.78
C VAL A 58 20.29 -1.49 -10.26
N LEU A 59 21.22 -1.16 -9.37
CA LEU A 59 22.34 -0.28 -9.68
C LEU A 59 23.39 -1.02 -10.54
N GLY A 60 24.21 -0.27 -11.29
CA GLY A 60 25.27 -0.84 -12.13
C GLY A 60 24.77 -1.50 -13.43
N GLY A 61 23.45 -1.50 -13.66
CA GLY A 61 22.88 -1.93 -14.93
C GLY A 61 23.03 -0.87 -16.03
N THR A 62 22.71 -1.24 -17.25
CA THR A 62 22.82 -0.38 -18.45
C THR A 62 21.70 0.67 -18.56
N ARG A 63 20.73 0.67 -17.65
CA ARG A 63 19.56 1.56 -17.73
C ARG A 63 19.87 2.96 -17.23
N THR A 64 19.50 3.96 -18.02
CA THR A 64 19.61 5.39 -17.65
C THR A 64 18.48 5.79 -16.68
N ASP A 65 18.65 6.94 -16.02
CA ASP A 65 17.60 7.47 -15.13
C ASP A 65 16.30 7.75 -15.89
N LEU A 66 16.38 8.29 -17.11
CA LEU A 66 15.21 8.53 -17.96
C LEU A 66 14.46 7.24 -18.31
N GLN A 67 15.18 6.14 -18.55
CA GLN A 67 14.56 4.83 -18.79
C GLN A 67 13.87 4.30 -17.53
N ARG A 68 14.45 4.52 -16.35
CA ARG A 68 13.83 4.19 -15.05
C ARG A 68 12.58 4.99 -14.78
N GLU A 69 12.61 6.30 -15.03
CA GLU A 69 11.43 7.16 -14.91
C GLU A 69 10.32 6.72 -15.86
N THR A 70 10.65 6.42 -17.10
CA THR A 70 9.70 5.91 -18.09
C THR A 70 9.08 4.58 -17.64
N MET A 71 9.89 3.67 -17.09
CA MET A 71 9.40 2.39 -16.54
C MET A 71 8.49 2.63 -15.34
N THR A 72 8.89 3.51 -14.41
CA THR A 72 8.08 3.88 -13.25
C THR A 72 6.72 4.41 -13.66
N ALA A 73 6.67 5.34 -14.62
CA ALA A 73 5.43 5.92 -15.13
C ALA A 73 4.50 4.87 -15.77
N LYS A 74 5.06 3.83 -16.38
CA LYS A 74 4.27 2.71 -16.94
C LYS A 74 3.78 1.74 -15.89
N LEU A 75 4.61 1.46 -14.87
CA LEU A 75 4.32 0.45 -13.85
C LEU A 75 3.30 0.92 -12.83
N ILE A 76 3.46 2.15 -12.30
CA ILE A 76 2.58 2.66 -11.25
C ILE A 76 1.13 2.66 -11.73
N GLY A 77 0.27 2.01 -10.95
CA GLY A 77 -1.15 1.87 -11.26
C GLY A 77 -1.50 0.72 -12.21
N SER A 78 -0.52 0.09 -12.88
CA SER A 78 -0.77 -1.07 -13.74
C SER A 78 -0.99 -2.35 -12.92
N VAL A 79 -1.71 -3.30 -13.50
CA VAL A 79 -1.88 -4.65 -12.94
C VAL A 79 -0.88 -5.58 -13.61
N VAL A 80 -0.16 -6.34 -12.79
CA VAL A 80 0.83 -7.34 -13.23
C VAL A 80 0.51 -8.70 -12.67
N VAL A 81 1.01 -9.76 -13.34
CA VAL A 81 1.00 -11.12 -12.82
C VAL A 81 2.44 -11.58 -12.77
N TRP A 82 2.95 -11.78 -11.55
CA TRP A 82 4.33 -12.18 -11.35
C TRP A 82 4.43 -13.45 -10.52
N ARG A 83 5.41 -14.26 -10.85
CA ARG A 83 5.81 -15.45 -10.10
C ARG A 83 7.14 -15.16 -9.42
N PHE A 84 7.22 -15.45 -8.11
CA PHE A 84 8.42 -15.27 -7.33
C PHE A 84 8.48 -16.24 -6.15
N LYS A 85 9.69 -16.39 -5.56
CA LYS A 85 9.91 -17.16 -4.34
C LYS A 85 9.60 -16.30 -3.14
N VAL A 86 8.94 -16.89 -2.15
CA VAL A 86 8.58 -16.25 -0.89
C VAL A 86 9.78 -16.24 0.05
N TYR A 87 10.07 -15.10 0.63
CA TYR A 87 11.00 -14.96 1.75
C TYR A 87 10.26 -14.95 3.08
N ASP A 88 9.21 -14.13 3.19
CA ASP A 88 8.46 -13.94 4.44
C ASP A 88 6.98 -13.69 4.16
N ILE A 89 6.14 -14.09 5.12
CA ILE A 89 4.70 -13.80 5.11
C ILE A 89 4.29 -13.35 6.51
N ALA A 90 3.58 -12.23 6.59
CA ALA A 90 2.98 -11.74 7.81
C ALA A 90 1.51 -11.38 7.60
N LYS A 91 0.67 -11.58 8.61
CA LYS A 91 -0.72 -11.11 8.59
C LYS A 91 -0.78 -9.69 9.12
N GLU A 92 -1.32 -8.77 8.33
CA GLU A 92 -1.46 -7.35 8.65
C GLU A 92 -2.85 -6.85 8.24
N ASP A 93 -3.62 -6.33 9.18
CA ASP A 93 -4.95 -5.70 8.96
C ASP A 93 -5.90 -6.51 8.07
N GLY A 94 -5.99 -7.83 8.31
CA GLY A 94 -6.86 -8.72 7.55
C GLY A 94 -6.33 -9.14 6.17
N ARG A 95 -5.16 -8.65 5.77
CA ARG A 95 -4.42 -9.03 4.56
C ARG A 95 -3.16 -9.81 4.93
N TYR A 96 -2.51 -10.37 3.93
CA TYR A 96 -1.22 -11.03 4.09
C TYR A 96 -0.17 -10.22 3.33
N ARG A 97 0.83 -9.74 4.06
CA ARG A 97 2.02 -9.15 3.46
C ARG A 97 2.97 -10.28 3.08
N VAL A 98 3.15 -10.48 1.79
CA VAL A 98 4.07 -11.47 1.23
C VAL A 98 5.27 -10.75 0.67
N VAL A 99 6.45 -11.12 1.12
CA VAL A 99 7.72 -10.56 0.67
C VAL A 99 8.46 -11.60 -0.15
N SER A 100 8.94 -11.23 -1.33
CA SER A 100 9.75 -12.11 -2.17
C SER A 100 11.18 -12.25 -1.65
N ASP A 101 11.87 -13.31 -2.09
CA ASP A 101 13.33 -13.37 -2.04
C ASP A 101 13.95 -12.15 -2.73
N LEU A 102 15.18 -11.87 -2.34
CA LEU A 102 16.02 -10.85 -2.97
C LEU A 102 16.39 -11.25 -4.40
N MET A 103 15.98 -10.47 -5.38
CA MET A 103 16.25 -10.70 -6.80
C MET A 103 17.45 -9.88 -7.25
N ASN A 104 18.37 -10.54 -7.93
CA ASN A 104 19.54 -9.89 -8.53
C ASN A 104 19.25 -9.48 -9.98
N GLY A 105 19.94 -8.44 -10.45
CA GLY A 105 19.98 -8.13 -11.87
C GLY A 105 20.61 -9.29 -12.67
N SER A 106 20.23 -9.38 -13.93
CA SER A 106 20.75 -10.40 -14.87
C SER A 106 22.20 -10.13 -15.30
N GLN A 107 22.68 -8.89 -15.12
CA GLN A 107 24.02 -8.50 -15.55
C GLN A 107 25.05 -8.66 -14.44
N PRO A 108 26.29 -9.09 -14.75
CA PRO A 108 27.33 -9.32 -13.73
C PRO A 108 27.71 -8.07 -12.93
N GLU A 109 27.59 -6.89 -13.56
CA GLU A 109 27.91 -5.59 -12.95
C GLU A 109 26.75 -5.03 -12.10
N ALA A 110 25.58 -5.69 -12.14
CA ALA A 110 24.42 -5.23 -11.39
C ALA A 110 24.69 -5.35 -9.88
N VAL A 111 24.56 -4.22 -9.19
CA VAL A 111 24.71 -4.11 -7.75
C VAL A 111 23.38 -3.77 -7.13
N GLY A 112 23.11 -4.36 -5.98
CA GLY A 112 21.83 -4.18 -5.29
C GLY A 112 20.85 -5.29 -5.64
N LYS A 113 19.78 -5.28 -4.91
CA LYS A 113 18.74 -6.32 -4.97
C LYS A 113 17.37 -5.66 -4.88
N LEU A 114 16.41 -6.29 -5.50
CA LEU A 114 15.02 -5.85 -5.48
C LEU A 114 14.15 -6.92 -4.83
N THR A 115 13.14 -6.49 -4.09
CA THR A 115 12.07 -7.36 -3.58
C THR A 115 10.72 -6.96 -4.14
N VAL A 116 9.77 -7.89 -4.14
CA VAL A 116 8.35 -7.60 -4.29
C VAL A 116 7.69 -7.73 -2.92
N VAL A 117 6.89 -6.74 -2.55
CA VAL A 117 6.04 -6.75 -1.36
C VAL A 117 4.60 -6.75 -1.83
N ALA A 118 3.88 -7.85 -1.68
CA ALA A 118 2.51 -7.98 -2.11
C ALA A 118 1.55 -8.01 -0.90
N PHE A 119 0.56 -7.11 -0.88
CA PHE A 119 -0.52 -7.12 0.11
C PHE A 119 -1.69 -7.94 -0.44
N VAL A 120 -1.64 -9.24 -0.17
CA VAL A 120 -2.60 -10.22 -0.67
C VAL A 120 -3.85 -10.23 0.18
N THR A 121 -5.00 -10.04 -0.46
CA THR A 121 -6.31 -10.25 0.14
C THR A 121 -6.82 -11.62 -0.29
N PRO A 122 -7.02 -12.59 0.63
CA PRO A 122 -7.58 -13.89 0.28
C PRO A 122 -9.00 -13.75 -0.30
N ASN A 123 -9.30 -14.48 -1.35
CA ASN A 123 -10.65 -14.52 -1.91
C ASN A 123 -11.56 -15.50 -1.15
N ASP A 124 -10.97 -16.56 -0.63
CA ASP A 124 -11.66 -17.65 0.03
C ASP A 124 -10.78 -18.36 1.08
N GLU A 125 -11.32 -19.39 1.71
CA GLU A 125 -10.60 -20.21 2.69
C GLU A 125 -9.45 -21.00 2.07
N GLN A 126 -9.54 -21.38 0.79
CA GLN A 126 -8.45 -22.08 0.07
C GLN A 126 -7.21 -21.18 -0.05
N ASP A 127 -7.40 -19.89 -0.36
CA ASP A 127 -6.32 -18.91 -0.38
C ASP A 127 -5.64 -18.82 0.98
N ILE A 128 -6.43 -18.75 2.06
CA ILE A 128 -5.92 -18.68 3.44
C ILE A 128 -5.08 -19.93 3.73
N GLN A 129 -5.61 -21.12 3.45
CA GLN A 129 -4.90 -22.39 3.67
C GLN A 129 -3.62 -22.50 2.83
N THR A 130 -3.64 -21.96 1.62
CA THR A 130 -2.46 -21.89 0.76
C THR A 130 -1.40 -20.99 1.40
N LEU A 131 -1.76 -19.77 1.79
CA LEU A 131 -0.85 -18.82 2.42
C LEU A 131 -0.22 -19.35 3.72
N LEU A 132 -1.02 -20.05 4.54
CA LEU A 132 -0.55 -20.65 5.80
C LEU A 132 0.42 -21.81 5.61
N LYS A 133 0.38 -22.49 4.46
CA LYS A 133 1.28 -23.62 4.14
C LYS A 133 2.58 -23.18 3.45
N LEU A 134 2.66 -21.93 2.97
CA LEU A 134 3.87 -21.46 2.33
C LEU A 134 5.02 -21.36 3.34
N THR A 135 6.19 -21.74 2.88
CA THR A 135 7.45 -21.61 3.59
C THR A 135 8.42 -20.76 2.80
N THR A 136 9.48 -20.28 3.43
CA THR A 136 10.56 -19.59 2.73
C THR A 136 11.08 -20.45 1.57
N GLY A 137 11.21 -19.85 0.39
CA GLY A 137 11.61 -20.55 -0.85
C GLY A 137 10.43 -21.14 -1.65
N SER A 138 9.21 -21.19 -1.11
CA SER A 138 8.02 -21.59 -1.87
C SER A 138 7.78 -20.63 -3.04
N GLU A 139 7.36 -21.14 -4.18
CA GLU A 139 6.97 -20.30 -5.32
C GLU A 139 5.48 -20.00 -5.30
N ILE A 140 5.14 -18.74 -5.54
CA ILE A 140 3.75 -18.30 -5.72
C ILE A 140 3.60 -17.46 -6.99
N THR A 141 2.38 -17.41 -7.51
CA THR A 141 1.98 -16.46 -8.54
C THR A 141 1.00 -15.47 -7.92
N VAL A 142 1.29 -14.19 -8.08
CA VAL A 142 0.47 -13.11 -7.54
C VAL A 142 0.04 -12.20 -8.68
N ARG A 143 -1.25 -11.88 -8.72
CA ARG A 143 -1.79 -10.78 -9.51
C ARG A 143 -1.93 -9.57 -8.60
N GLY A 144 -1.36 -8.43 -8.97
CA GLY A 144 -1.41 -7.24 -8.12
C GLY A 144 -1.30 -5.95 -8.91
N LYS A 145 -1.86 -4.89 -8.33
CA LYS A 145 -1.68 -3.54 -8.83
C LYS A 145 -0.39 -2.97 -8.26
N VAL A 146 0.46 -2.43 -9.11
CA VAL A 146 1.67 -1.74 -8.67
C VAL A 146 1.28 -0.42 -8.01
N ASP A 147 1.45 -0.34 -6.71
CA ASP A 147 1.11 0.83 -5.88
C ASP A 147 2.30 1.77 -5.71
N GLY A 148 3.51 1.23 -5.69
CA GLY A 148 4.71 2.04 -5.52
C GLY A 148 6.00 1.28 -5.74
N ILE A 149 7.09 2.04 -5.85
CA ILE A 149 8.46 1.57 -5.91
C ILE A 149 9.25 2.34 -4.86
N THR A 150 9.71 1.62 -3.83
CA THR A 150 10.37 2.23 -2.67
C THR A 150 11.88 2.18 -2.84
N LEU A 151 12.52 3.35 -2.88
CA LEU A 151 13.97 3.53 -2.88
C LEU A 151 14.74 2.61 -3.85
N ARG A 152 14.12 2.18 -4.94
CA ARG A 152 14.66 1.20 -5.92
C ARG A 152 15.01 -0.17 -5.30
N THR A 153 14.47 -0.49 -4.14
CA THR A 153 14.74 -1.75 -3.44
C THR A 153 13.52 -2.64 -3.30
N ALA A 154 12.31 -2.07 -3.39
CA ALA A 154 11.08 -2.83 -3.28
C ALA A 154 10.01 -2.31 -4.24
N ILE A 155 9.26 -3.22 -4.84
CA ILE A 155 8.03 -2.94 -5.59
C ILE A 155 6.86 -3.37 -4.73
N VAL A 156 5.91 -2.47 -4.52
CA VAL A 156 4.72 -2.72 -3.72
C VAL A 156 3.55 -3.06 -4.65
N LEU A 157 2.92 -4.19 -4.41
CA LEU A 157 1.68 -4.61 -5.04
C LEU A 157 0.53 -4.49 -4.04
N SER A 158 -0.41 -3.58 -4.31
CA SER A 158 -1.59 -3.37 -3.45
C SER A 158 -2.76 -2.79 -4.26
N PRO A 159 -3.93 -3.44 -4.29
CA PRO A 159 -4.21 -4.77 -3.77
C PRO A 159 -3.53 -5.88 -4.58
N ALA A 160 -3.48 -7.08 -4.00
CA ALA A 160 -3.00 -8.27 -4.68
C ALA A 160 -3.85 -9.50 -4.33
N GLU A 161 -3.84 -10.51 -5.21
CA GLU A 161 -4.51 -11.80 -5.03
C GLU A 161 -3.59 -12.95 -5.46
N LEU A 162 -3.85 -14.15 -4.95
CA LEU A 162 -3.19 -15.36 -5.42
C LEU A 162 -3.78 -15.81 -6.76
N ILE A 163 -2.92 -16.38 -7.61
CA ILE A 163 -3.30 -17.12 -8.82
C ILE A 163 -2.86 -18.57 -8.65
N HIS A 164 -3.81 -19.50 -8.76
CA HIS A 164 -3.63 -20.97 -8.65
C HIS A 164 -3.30 -21.62 -9.99
#